data_37ed8c42a6264ad9a58e46f0390c66b1
#
_entry.id   37ed8c42a6264ad9a58e46f0390c66b1
#
_cell.length_a   1.000
_cell.length_b   1.000
_cell.length_c   1.000
_cell.angle_alpha   90.00
_cell.angle_beta   90.00
_cell.angle_gamma   90.00
#
_symmetry.space_group_name_H-M   'P 1'
#
loop_
_entity.id
_entity.type
_entity.pdbx_description
1 polymer ?
#
loop_
_entity_poly.entity_id
_entity_poly.type
_entity_poly.pdbx_seq_one_letter_code
_entity_poly.pdbx_strand_id
1 'polypeptide(L)'
;MRNTSMILVLLLLMPTLTAVAEGGVNEASSLEGTDISILHISPQEPQANVAYPIWLNLSEEADQNGTIVEWVTQICINSGVCYPPSTQSLERDESGNWYGEIIPDDSASYINWRFVLHYEDQSEVIIPETGWGWKVWSSCWYDNGTWGGSTWNDNGDDCQSDEDGLPGPTAPLATLSLAMAALMARRD
;
A
#
# COMPACT_ATOMS: atom_id res chain seq x y z
N MET A 1 34.48 27.55 25.15
CA MET A 1 33.01 27.40 25.04
C MET A 1 32.39 27.80 23.68
N ARG A 2 33.15 28.44 22.76
CA ARG A 2 32.63 28.93 21.47
C ARG A 2 32.58 27.86 20.37
N ASN A 3 33.35 26.75 20.47
CA ASN A 3 33.46 25.71 19.46
C ASN A 3 32.37 24.61 19.59
N THR A 4 31.84 24.39 20.80
CA THR A 4 30.78 23.40 21.02
C THR A 4 29.43 23.83 20.46
N SER A 5 29.16 25.15 20.46
CA SER A 5 27.90 25.69 19.90
C SER A 5 27.85 25.56 18.36
N MET A 6 29.00 25.63 17.70
CA MET A 6 29.10 25.52 16.25
C MET A 6 28.92 24.07 15.76
N ILE A 7 29.37 23.10 16.56
CA ILE A 7 29.17 21.66 16.25
C ILE A 7 27.71 21.27 16.42
N LEU A 8 27.00 21.80 17.42
CA LEU A 8 25.59 21.53 17.64
C LEU A 8 24.70 22.04 16.50
N VAL A 9 25.01 23.19 15.92
CA VAL A 9 24.30 23.77 14.78
C VAL A 9 24.55 22.96 13.51
N LEU A 10 25.75 22.41 13.33
CA LEU A 10 26.08 21.58 12.17
C LEU A 10 25.35 20.21 12.19
N LEU A 11 25.13 19.65 13.39
CA LEU A 11 24.39 18.41 13.56
C LEU A 11 22.86 18.55 13.24
N LEU A 12 22.30 19.74 13.46
CA LEU A 12 20.90 20.05 13.15
C LEU A 12 20.63 20.28 11.66
N LEU A 13 21.69 20.45 10.87
CA LEU A 13 21.60 20.66 9.41
C LEU A 13 21.83 19.39 8.58
N MET A 14 21.95 18.21 9.22
CA MET A 14 21.98 16.96 8.46
C MET A 14 20.62 16.78 7.77
N PRO A 15 20.56 16.75 6.42
CA PRO A 15 19.34 16.42 5.74
C PRO A 15 18.97 15.00 6.15
N THR A 16 17.80 14.83 6.73
CA THR A 16 17.21 13.51 6.86
C THR A 16 16.96 13.03 5.43
N LEU A 17 17.78 12.11 4.95
CA LEU A 17 17.50 11.35 3.74
C LEU A 17 16.25 10.51 4.05
N THR A 18 15.09 11.06 3.80
CA THR A 18 13.88 10.27 3.71
C THR A 18 14.06 9.40 2.46
N ALA A 19 14.21 8.10 2.64
CA ALA A 19 14.03 7.17 1.55
C ALA A 19 12.57 7.33 1.09
N VAL A 20 12.37 8.03 -0.01
CA VAL A 20 11.08 8.08 -0.68
C VAL A 20 10.95 6.71 -1.34
N ALA A 21 9.96 5.92 -0.93
CA ALA A 21 9.62 4.71 -1.66
C ALA A 21 9.26 5.14 -3.09
N GLU A 22 9.87 4.54 -4.07
CA GLU A 22 9.61 4.84 -5.48
C GLU A 22 8.22 4.32 -5.83
N GLY A 23 7.33 5.18 -6.30
CA GLY A 23 6.00 4.78 -6.76
C GLY A 23 6.08 3.75 -7.89
N GLY A 24 5.10 2.86 -7.98
CA GLY A 24 5.01 1.85 -9.03
C GLY A 24 5.83 0.57 -8.82
N VAL A 25 6.55 0.43 -7.72
CA VAL A 25 7.27 -0.80 -7.39
C VAL A 25 6.39 -1.70 -6.52
N ASN A 26 6.03 -2.88 -7.05
CA ASN A 26 5.26 -3.86 -6.30
C ASN A 26 6.13 -4.52 -5.21
N GLU A 27 5.52 -4.75 -4.05
CA GLU A 27 6.14 -5.42 -2.93
C GLU A 27 5.47 -6.77 -2.68
N ALA A 28 6.23 -7.78 -2.28
CA ALA A 28 5.72 -9.11 -1.94
C ALA A 28 6.51 -9.70 -0.77
N SER A 29 5.78 -10.21 0.22
CA SER A 29 6.36 -10.98 1.32
C SER A 29 6.76 -12.38 0.87
N SER A 30 7.77 -12.94 1.57
CA SER A 30 8.09 -14.36 1.45
C SER A 30 6.95 -15.21 2.03
N LEU A 31 6.67 -16.31 1.37
CA LEU A 31 5.79 -17.37 1.88
C LEU A 31 6.57 -18.46 2.64
N GLU A 32 7.90 -18.37 2.69
CA GLU A 32 8.74 -19.34 3.36
C GLU A 32 8.40 -19.45 4.85
N GLY A 33 8.14 -20.67 5.32
CA GLY A 33 7.77 -20.93 6.70
C GLY A 33 6.30 -20.62 7.05
N THR A 34 5.47 -20.35 6.02
CA THR A 34 4.01 -20.16 6.20
C THR A 34 3.24 -21.36 5.66
N ASP A 35 1.97 -21.44 6.01
CA ASP A 35 1.06 -22.46 5.50
C ASP A 35 0.46 -22.13 4.12
N ILE A 36 0.88 -21.03 3.48
CA ILE A 36 0.56 -20.75 2.08
C ILE A 36 1.69 -21.29 1.21
N SER A 37 1.42 -22.36 0.47
CA SER A 37 2.41 -23.03 -0.38
C SER A 37 2.61 -22.34 -1.74
N ILE A 38 1.54 -21.79 -2.31
CA ILE A 38 1.53 -21.09 -3.60
C ILE A 38 0.60 -19.89 -3.50
N LEU A 39 1.04 -18.77 -4.07
CA LEU A 39 0.21 -17.59 -4.30
C LEU A 39 0.38 -17.16 -5.75
N HIS A 40 -0.72 -17.11 -6.48
CA HIS A 40 -0.78 -16.65 -7.86
C HIS A 40 -1.60 -15.38 -7.95
N ILE A 41 -1.01 -14.36 -8.56
CA ILE A 41 -1.60 -13.04 -8.75
C ILE A 41 -1.53 -12.71 -10.24
N SER A 42 -2.67 -12.49 -10.88
CA SER A 42 -2.74 -12.13 -12.30
C SER A 42 -4.03 -11.35 -12.59
N PRO A 43 -3.94 -10.17 -13.20
CA PRO A 43 -2.73 -9.50 -13.72
C PRO A 43 -1.80 -8.98 -12.61
N GLN A 44 -0.57 -8.57 -12.96
CA GLN A 44 0.37 -7.98 -12.00
C GLN A 44 0.02 -6.55 -11.62
N GLU A 45 -0.80 -5.88 -12.41
CA GLU A 45 -1.31 -4.53 -12.18
C GLU A 45 -2.83 -4.57 -12.17
N PRO A 46 -3.51 -4.24 -11.06
CA PRO A 46 -4.95 -4.07 -11.02
C PRO A 46 -5.35 -2.88 -11.90
N GLN A 47 -6.48 -3.04 -12.58
CA GLN A 47 -7.08 -1.99 -13.42
C GLN A 47 -8.37 -1.50 -12.78
N ALA A 48 -8.66 -0.22 -12.98
CA ALA A 48 -9.89 0.40 -12.53
C ALA A 48 -11.14 -0.33 -13.08
N ASN A 49 -12.09 -0.60 -12.19
CA ASN A 49 -13.37 -1.25 -12.52
C ASN A 49 -13.24 -2.65 -13.16
N VAL A 50 -12.09 -3.28 -13.04
CA VAL A 50 -11.83 -4.66 -13.51
C VAL A 50 -11.55 -5.56 -12.31
N ALA A 51 -12.13 -6.77 -12.35
CA ALA A 51 -11.87 -7.76 -11.31
C ALA A 51 -10.37 -8.08 -11.22
N TYR A 52 -9.84 -7.99 -10.01
CA TYR A 52 -8.45 -8.31 -9.67
C TYR A 52 -8.45 -9.56 -8.79
N PRO A 53 -8.25 -10.73 -9.40
CA PRO A 53 -8.31 -12.00 -8.70
C PRO A 53 -6.95 -12.43 -8.12
N ILE A 54 -7.04 -13.23 -7.06
CA ILE A 54 -5.93 -14.01 -6.53
C ILE A 54 -6.33 -15.48 -6.39
N TRP A 55 -5.35 -16.36 -6.48
CA TRP A 55 -5.47 -17.79 -6.16
C TRP A 55 -4.32 -18.17 -5.23
N LEU A 56 -4.60 -19.00 -4.27
CA LEU A 56 -3.58 -19.59 -3.43
C LEU A 56 -3.88 -21.07 -3.10
N ASN A 57 -2.82 -21.77 -2.71
CA ASN A 57 -2.91 -23.09 -2.14
C ASN A 57 -2.30 -23.08 -0.74
N LEU A 58 -2.87 -23.85 0.17
CA LEU A 58 -2.31 -24.10 1.46
C LEU A 58 -1.26 -25.23 1.40
N SER A 59 -0.49 -25.37 2.48
CA SER A 59 0.26 -26.59 2.73
C SER A 59 -0.71 -27.78 2.86
N GLU A 60 -0.24 -28.99 2.57
CA GLU A 60 -1.08 -30.19 2.68
C GLU A 60 -1.63 -30.35 4.11
N GLU A 61 -0.85 -30.04 5.12
CA GLU A 61 -1.24 -30.11 6.52
C GLU A 61 -2.35 -29.11 6.85
N ALA A 62 -2.19 -27.85 6.50
CA ALA A 62 -3.19 -26.82 6.76
C ALA A 62 -4.50 -27.08 5.99
N ASP A 63 -4.39 -27.57 4.76
CA ASP A 63 -5.56 -27.87 3.94
C ASP A 63 -6.38 -29.05 4.50
N GLN A 64 -5.71 -30.11 4.98
CA GLN A 64 -6.38 -31.27 5.60
C GLN A 64 -6.99 -30.93 6.96
N ASN A 65 -6.47 -29.95 7.67
CA ASN A 65 -6.96 -29.49 8.96
C ASN A 65 -8.13 -28.50 8.88
N GLY A 66 -8.74 -28.32 7.73
CA GLY A 66 -9.94 -27.49 7.56
C GLY A 66 -9.67 -26.00 7.76
N THR A 67 -8.45 -25.54 7.52
CA THR A 67 -8.08 -24.13 7.59
C THR A 67 -8.91 -23.28 6.65
N ILE A 68 -9.41 -22.14 7.12
CA ILE A 68 -10.13 -21.14 6.35
C ILE A 68 -9.18 -19.96 6.10
N VAL A 69 -9.25 -19.38 4.90
CA VAL A 69 -8.40 -18.24 4.50
C VAL A 69 -9.24 -16.99 4.37
N GLU A 70 -8.80 -15.93 5.05
CA GLU A 70 -9.31 -14.58 4.83
C GLU A 70 -8.25 -13.73 4.13
N TRP A 71 -8.72 -12.93 3.19
CA TRP A 71 -7.93 -11.93 2.48
C TRP A 71 -8.31 -10.54 2.99
N VAL A 72 -7.37 -9.87 3.62
CA VAL A 72 -7.54 -8.51 4.15
C VAL A 72 -6.88 -7.55 3.17
N THR A 73 -7.65 -6.69 2.55
CA THR A 73 -7.21 -5.73 1.55
C THR A 73 -7.40 -4.29 2.02
N GLN A 74 -6.56 -3.40 1.54
CA GLN A 74 -6.71 -1.95 1.74
C GLN A 74 -6.40 -1.24 0.43
N ILE A 75 -7.37 -0.54 -0.14
CA ILE A 75 -7.20 0.28 -1.34
C ILE A 75 -6.77 1.68 -0.91
N CYS A 76 -5.69 2.16 -1.50
CA CYS A 76 -5.20 3.51 -1.34
C CYS A 76 -5.38 4.28 -2.66
N ILE A 77 -5.92 5.48 -2.58
CA ILE A 77 -6.34 6.25 -3.74
C ILE A 77 -5.37 7.37 -4.09
N ASN A 78 -5.50 7.94 -5.27
CA ASN A 78 -4.63 8.97 -5.85
C ASN A 78 -4.48 10.24 -4.99
N SER A 79 -5.40 10.50 -4.07
CA SER A 79 -5.28 11.58 -3.08
C SER A 79 -4.31 11.28 -1.94
N GLY A 80 -3.74 10.08 -1.87
CA GLY A 80 -2.89 9.61 -0.77
C GLY A 80 -3.66 9.10 0.44
N VAL A 81 -4.98 9.01 0.37
CA VAL A 81 -5.84 8.45 1.42
C VAL A 81 -6.03 6.96 1.18
N CYS A 82 -6.03 6.16 2.24
CA CYS A 82 -6.39 4.74 2.16
C CYS A 82 -7.76 4.51 2.79
N TYR A 83 -8.59 3.70 2.14
CA TYR A 83 -9.85 3.25 2.72
C TYR A 83 -9.61 2.36 3.94
N PRO A 84 -10.58 2.21 4.83
CA PRO A 84 -10.50 1.19 5.88
C PRO A 84 -10.25 -0.19 5.28
N PRO A 85 -9.45 -1.05 5.93
CA PRO A 85 -9.26 -2.41 5.47
C PRO A 85 -10.59 -3.16 5.33
N SER A 86 -10.71 -3.96 4.29
CA SER A 86 -11.83 -4.87 4.04
C SER A 86 -11.35 -6.31 4.14
N THR A 87 -12.14 -7.16 4.75
CA THR A 87 -11.84 -8.59 4.92
C THR A 87 -12.88 -9.40 4.15
N GLN A 88 -12.42 -10.38 3.37
CA GLN A 88 -13.29 -11.36 2.74
C GLN A 88 -12.72 -12.77 2.93
N SER A 89 -13.60 -13.74 3.20
CA SER A 89 -13.23 -15.16 3.17
C SER A 89 -13.03 -15.57 1.72
N LEU A 90 -11.94 -16.26 1.43
CA LEU A 90 -11.72 -16.83 0.11
C LEU A 90 -12.61 -18.06 -0.08
N GLU A 91 -13.00 -18.31 -1.33
CA GLU A 91 -13.75 -19.50 -1.70
C GLU A 91 -12.80 -20.61 -2.13
N ARG A 92 -13.10 -21.84 -1.72
CA ARG A 92 -12.31 -23.01 -2.11
C ARG A 92 -12.97 -23.70 -3.31
N ASP A 93 -12.22 -23.84 -4.40
CA ASP A 93 -12.69 -24.57 -5.58
C ASP A 93 -12.59 -26.10 -5.41
N GLU A 94 -13.17 -26.85 -6.36
CA GLU A 94 -13.14 -28.31 -6.35
C GLU A 94 -11.73 -28.90 -6.51
N SER A 95 -10.77 -28.11 -6.96
CA SER A 95 -9.37 -28.51 -7.14
C SER A 95 -8.52 -28.22 -5.90
N GLY A 96 -9.11 -27.61 -4.87
CA GLY A 96 -8.43 -27.27 -3.63
C GLY A 96 -7.73 -25.90 -3.64
N ASN A 97 -7.92 -25.09 -4.71
CA ASN A 97 -7.40 -23.74 -4.73
C ASN A 97 -8.36 -22.79 -3.99
N TRP A 98 -7.80 -21.86 -3.26
CA TRP A 98 -8.54 -20.75 -2.68
C TRP A 98 -8.54 -19.57 -3.64
N TYR A 99 -9.69 -18.94 -3.82
CA TYR A 99 -9.93 -17.86 -4.77
C TYR A 99 -10.64 -16.69 -4.13
N GLY A 100 -10.25 -15.49 -4.53
CA GLY A 100 -10.95 -14.26 -4.22
C GLY A 100 -10.66 -13.18 -5.25
N GLU A 101 -11.54 -12.20 -5.34
CA GLU A 101 -11.36 -11.06 -6.22
C GLU A 101 -11.86 -9.77 -5.58
N ILE A 102 -11.27 -8.65 -5.98
CA ILE A 102 -11.74 -7.30 -5.66
C ILE A 102 -11.87 -6.52 -6.96
N ILE A 103 -12.68 -5.47 -6.95
CA ILE A 103 -12.82 -4.55 -8.08
C ILE A 103 -12.38 -3.18 -7.57
N PRO A 104 -11.16 -2.72 -7.87
CA PRO A 104 -10.69 -1.39 -7.51
C PRO A 104 -11.49 -0.33 -8.26
N ASP A 105 -11.77 0.79 -7.63
CA ASP A 105 -12.34 1.95 -8.30
C ASP A 105 -11.29 2.68 -9.17
N ASP A 106 -11.73 3.67 -9.93
CA ASP A 106 -10.90 4.45 -10.87
C ASP A 106 -9.90 5.40 -10.17
N SER A 107 -10.05 5.61 -8.87
CA SER A 107 -9.13 6.40 -8.07
C SER A 107 -8.00 5.59 -7.42
N ALA A 108 -8.02 4.27 -7.53
CA ALA A 108 -7.08 3.39 -6.86
C ALA A 108 -5.63 3.57 -7.36
N SER A 109 -4.73 4.00 -6.49
CA SER A 109 -3.28 4.05 -6.74
C SER A 109 -2.62 2.71 -6.49
N TYR A 110 -2.90 2.10 -5.37
CA TYR A 110 -2.35 0.80 -5.01
C TYR A 110 -3.24 0.05 -4.02
N ILE A 111 -3.00 -1.24 -3.93
CA ILE A 111 -3.69 -2.13 -3.01
C ILE A 111 -2.66 -2.78 -2.11
N ASN A 112 -2.85 -2.64 -0.80
CA ASN A 112 -2.14 -3.42 0.20
C ASN A 112 -2.96 -4.64 0.58
N TRP A 113 -2.32 -5.75 0.92
CA TRP A 113 -3.04 -6.88 1.53
C TRP A 113 -2.17 -7.78 2.39
N ARG A 114 -2.85 -8.64 3.13
CA ARG A 114 -2.32 -9.73 3.93
C ARG A 114 -3.34 -10.83 4.02
N PHE A 115 -2.95 -11.99 4.54
CA PHE A 115 -3.85 -13.09 4.80
C PHE A 115 -4.00 -13.34 6.29
N VAL A 116 -5.17 -13.90 6.67
CA VAL A 116 -5.41 -14.46 7.99
C VAL A 116 -5.86 -15.91 7.79
N LEU A 117 -5.15 -16.84 8.40
CA LEU A 117 -5.49 -18.25 8.40
C LEU A 117 -6.18 -18.58 9.73
N HIS A 118 -7.38 -19.16 9.65
CA HIS A 118 -8.16 -19.62 10.80
C HIS A 118 -8.11 -21.13 10.83
N TYR A 119 -7.54 -21.71 11.89
CA TYR A 119 -7.40 -23.15 12.05
C TYR A 119 -8.57 -23.75 12.83
N GLU A 120 -8.75 -25.07 12.72
CA GLU A 120 -9.84 -25.80 13.40
C GLU A 120 -9.80 -25.65 14.92
N ASP A 121 -8.62 -25.51 15.51
CA ASP A 121 -8.41 -25.29 16.95
C ASP A 121 -8.73 -23.86 17.42
N GLN A 122 -9.26 -23.01 16.54
CA GLN A 122 -9.58 -21.59 16.75
C GLN A 122 -8.34 -20.69 16.89
N SER A 123 -7.17 -21.17 16.57
CA SER A 123 -5.99 -20.32 16.46
C SER A 123 -6.02 -19.56 15.13
N GLU A 124 -5.33 -18.41 15.11
CA GLU A 124 -5.21 -17.56 13.93
C GLU A 124 -3.76 -17.23 13.65
N VAL A 125 -3.39 -17.19 12.37
CA VAL A 125 -2.07 -16.76 11.92
C VAL A 125 -2.24 -15.67 10.85
N ILE A 126 -1.59 -14.53 11.07
CA ILE A 126 -1.57 -13.42 10.14
C ILE A 126 -0.29 -13.51 9.29
N ILE A 127 -0.42 -13.42 7.97
CA ILE A 127 0.70 -13.52 7.03
C ILE A 127 0.77 -12.23 6.17
N PRO A 128 1.85 -11.46 6.32
CA PRO A 128 2.91 -11.60 7.32
C PRO A 128 2.42 -11.22 8.71
N GLU A 129 3.15 -11.61 9.74
CA GLU A 129 2.82 -11.36 11.15
C GLU A 129 2.64 -9.88 11.47
N THR A 130 3.34 -9.00 10.76
CA THR A 130 3.27 -7.54 10.96
C THR A 130 3.12 -6.81 9.63
N GLY A 131 2.33 -5.74 9.64
CA GLY A 131 2.16 -4.85 8.47
C GLY A 131 1.35 -5.46 7.34
N TRP A 132 1.63 -4.98 6.14
CA TRP A 132 1.08 -5.48 4.89
C TRP A 132 2.13 -6.33 4.19
N GLY A 133 1.74 -7.51 3.73
CA GLY A 133 2.66 -8.43 3.06
C GLY A 133 2.89 -8.11 1.59
N TRP A 134 1.88 -7.55 0.99
CA TRP A 134 1.90 -7.23 -0.43
C TRP A 134 1.40 -5.81 -0.66
N LYS A 135 2.01 -5.16 -1.62
CA LYS A 135 1.58 -3.89 -2.17
C LYS A 135 1.65 -3.98 -3.69
N VAL A 136 0.56 -3.70 -4.36
CA VAL A 136 0.50 -3.74 -5.82
C VAL A 136 -0.03 -2.42 -6.33
N TRP A 137 0.70 -1.83 -7.25
CA TRP A 137 0.32 -0.57 -7.89
C TRP A 137 -0.65 -0.83 -9.04
N SER A 138 -1.63 0.06 -9.18
CA SER A 138 -2.59 -0.01 -10.27
C SER A 138 -1.93 0.31 -11.62
N SER A 139 -2.62 -0.04 -12.71
CA SER A 139 -2.15 0.30 -14.05
C SER A 139 -2.11 1.81 -14.33
N CYS A 140 -2.72 2.60 -13.46
CA CYS A 140 -2.67 4.05 -13.48
C CYS A 140 -2.70 4.59 -12.05
N TRP A 141 -1.61 5.19 -11.59
CA TRP A 141 -1.45 5.58 -10.20
C TRP A 141 -0.82 6.97 -10.06
N TYR A 142 -1.03 7.59 -8.90
CA TYR A 142 -0.38 8.83 -8.49
C TYR A 142 0.30 8.66 -7.14
N ASP A 143 1.55 9.08 -7.04
CA ASP A 143 2.31 9.09 -5.79
C ASP A 143 3.29 10.27 -5.75
N ASN A 144 3.27 11.02 -4.64
CA ASN A 144 4.22 12.12 -4.38
C ASN A 144 4.40 13.13 -5.54
N GLY A 145 3.34 13.46 -6.26
CA GLY A 145 3.40 14.41 -7.36
C GLY A 145 3.73 13.79 -8.71
N THR A 146 3.84 12.47 -8.80
CA THR A 146 4.17 11.73 -10.02
C THR A 146 3.05 10.78 -10.39
N TRP A 147 2.61 10.85 -11.63
CA TRP A 147 1.73 9.86 -12.24
C TRP A 147 2.54 8.73 -12.87
N GLY A 148 1.98 7.53 -12.94
CA GLY A 148 2.61 6.40 -13.57
C GLY A 148 1.66 5.21 -13.76
N GLY A 149 2.20 4.07 -14.15
CA GLY A 149 1.46 2.85 -14.48
C GLY A 149 1.42 2.58 -15.98
N SER A 150 1.04 1.36 -16.36
CA SER A 150 1.11 0.91 -17.77
C SER A 150 0.05 1.54 -18.66
N THR A 151 -1.04 2.06 -18.09
CA THR A 151 -2.13 2.73 -18.84
C THR A 151 -2.12 4.24 -18.71
N TRP A 152 -1.20 4.79 -17.91
CA TRP A 152 -1.01 6.23 -17.86
C TRP A 152 -0.35 6.73 -19.15
N ASN A 153 -0.81 7.90 -19.63
CA ASN A 153 -0.19 8.58 -20.75
C ASN A 153 0.11 10.04 -20.38
N ASP A 154 1.28 10.54 -20.82
CA ASP A 154 1.76 11.89 -20.52
C ASP A 154 1.11 12.99 -21.36
N ASN A 155 0.02 12.71 -22.08
CA ASN A 155 -0.72 13.73 -22.84
C ASN A 155 -1.74 14.49 -21.99
N GLY A 156 -1.71 14.33 -20.66
CA GLY A 156 -2.54 15.08 -19.73
C GLY A 156 -3.84 14.38 -19.34
N ASP A 157 -4.11 13.21 -19.87
CA ASP A 157 -5.16 12.33 -19.35
C ASP A 157 -4.60 11.62 -18.12
N ASP A 158 -4.73 12.30 -17.00
CA ASP A 158 -4.54 11.68 -15.69
C ASP A 158 -5.54 10.54 -15.50
N CYS A 159 -5.25 9.63 -14.59
CA CYS A 159 -6.15 8.53 -14.27
C CYS A 159 -7.46 9.00 -13.62
N GLN A 160 -7.69 10.28 -13.49
CA GLN A 160 -8.88 10.86 -12.90
C GLN A 160 -9.92 11.14 -13.98
N SER A 161 -11.07 10.50 -13.86
CA SER A 161 -12.32 11.12 -14.24
C SER A 161 -12.45 12.39 -13.39
N ASP A 162 -12.81 13.53 -14.00
CA ASP A 162 -12.90 14.90 -13.47
C ASP A 162 -13.71 15.10 -12.15
N GLU A 163 -13.75 14.17 -11.24
CA GLU A 163 -14.49 14.27 -9.99
C GLU A 163 -13.56 14.23 -8.76
N ASP A 164 -13.19 15.45 -8.32
CA ASP A 164 -12.92 15.80 -6.92
C ASP A 164 -11.64 15.29 -6.23
N GLY A 165 -10.49 15.45 -6.80
CA GLY A 165 -9.24 15.45 -6.05
C GLY A 165 -8.88 16.86 -5.54
N LEU A 166 -9.22 17.21 -4.30
CA LEU A 166 -8.60 18.38 -3.67
C LEU A 166 -7.11 18.09 -3.52
N PRO A 167 -6.23 18.87 -4.17
CA PRO A 167 -4.80 18.67 -3.99
C PRO A 167 -4.45 18.86 -2.50
N GLY A 168 -3.86 17.85 -1.90
CA GLY A 168 -3.30 17.97 -0.55
C GLY A 168 -2.35 19.19 -0.48
N PRO A 169 -2.13 19.78 0.71
CA PRO A 169 -1.29 20.97 0.86
C PRO A 169 0.12 20.67 0.35
N THR A 170 0.45 21.27 -0.79
CA THR A 170 1.78 21.13 -1.38
C THR A 170 2.85 21.68 -0.43
N ALA A 171 3.98 20.99 -0.33
CA ALA A 171 5.11 21.33 0.55
C ALA A 171 5.51 22.84 0.57
N PRO A 172 5.36 23.65 -0.49
CA PRO A 172 5.60 25.09 -0.45
C PRO A 172 4.73 25.86 0.52
N LEU A 173 3.49 25.46 0.77
CA LEU A 173 2.61 26.16 1.72
C LEU A 173 2.97 25.91 3.17
N ALA A 174 3.48 24.72 3.49
CA ALA A 174 3.96 24.40 4.85
C ALA A 174 5.22 25.19 5.21
N THR A 175 6.14 25.40 4.26
CA THR A 175 7.36 26.18 4.46
C THR A 175 7.08 27.68 4.63
N LEU A 176 6.08 28.23 3.90
CA LEU A 176 5.66 29.62 4.06
C LEU A 176 5.01 29.89 5.41
N SER A 177 4.22 28.97 5.95
CA SER A 177 3.60 29.12 7.27
C SER A 177 4.62 29.07 8.41
N LEU A 178 5.65 28.22 8.32
CA LEU A 178 6.75 28.16 9.26
C LEU A 178 7.64 29.43 9.22
N ALA A 179 7.90 29.96 8.04
CA ALA A 179 8.65 31.20 7.86
C ALA A 179 7.90 32.42 8.46
N MET A 180 6.59 32.49 8.30
CA MET A 180 5.77 33.55 8.90
C MET A 180 5.71 33.43 10.42
N ALA A 181 5.59 32.22 10.97
CA ALA A 181 5.60 32.00 12.41
C ALA A 181 6.96 32.42 13.05
N ALA A 182 8.07 32.13 12.39
CA ALA A 182 9.40 32.53 12.83
C ALA A 182 9.64 34.06 12.78
N LEU A 183 9.03 34.74 11.81
CA LEU A 183 9.08 36.20 11.69
C LEU A 183 8.25 36.92 12.77
N MET A 184 7.12 36.34 13.17
CA MET A 184 6.27 36.87 14.25
C MET A 184 6.92 36.69 15.63
N ALA A 185 7.55 35.54 15.89
CA ALA A 185 8.24 35.26 17.16
C ALA A 185 9.49 36.13 17.38
N ARG A 186 9.96 36.84 16.38
CA ARG A 186 11.17 37.72 16.48
C ARG A 186 10.81 39.17 16.78
N ARG A 187 9.54 39.51 16.98
CA ARG A 187 9.03 40.88 17.13
C ARG A 187 8.67 41.24 18.55
N ASP A 188 8.84 40.32 19.50
CA ASP A 188 8.83 40.50 20.94
C ASP A 188 10.25 40.38 21.48
#